data_51fbdf2af5f4b40aedefb21ee25855d3
#
_entry.id   51fbdf2af5f4b40aedefb21ee25855d3
#
_cell.length_a   1.000
_cell.length_b   1.000
_cell.length_c   1.000
_cell.angle_alpha   90.00
_cell.angle_beta   90.00
_cell.angle_gamma   90.00
#
_symmetry.space_group_name_H-M   'P 1'
#
loop_
_entity.id
_entity.type
_entity.pdbx_description
1 polymer ?
#
loop_
_entity_poly.entity_id
_entity_poly.type
_entity_poly.pdbx_seq_one_letter_code
_entity_poly.pdbx_strand_id
1 'polypeptide(L)'
;MFKEFRSIFNLNWIYIFILLIIFWIGEINLYSAAGGSLDPWASNQLIRFLFFLPLFLLVIMLEPKFIFNFAEIFLILVLIGLITTLIFGYTGMGATRWIRIAGFNLQVSEFTKIALVIFMAKYFHKLNAEKTIGLFKSILPLIVSVIFFVLVAIQPDLGTAVIILA
;
A
#
# COMPACT_ATOMS: atom_id res chain seq x y z
N MET A 1 23.47 -3.22 12.98
CA MET A 1 22.70 -2.18 12.30
C MET A 1 22.83 -2.24 10.78
N PHE A 2 23.98 -2.56 10.20
CA PHE A 2 24.17 -2.63 8.73
C PHE A 2 23.78 -3.96 8.07
N LYS A 3 23.32 -4.99 8.78
CA LYS A 3 22.86 -6.26 8.24
C LYS A 3 21.38 -6.27 7.78
N GLU A 4 20.66 -5.17 7.97
CA GLU A 4 19.23 -5.08 7.69
C GLU A 4 18.93 -4.51 6.28
N PHE A 5 19.96 -4.12 5.53
CA PHE A 5 19.79 -3.62 4.18
C PHE A 5 20.29 -4.63 3.15
N ARG A 6 19.45 -4.95 2.18
CA ARG A 6 19.84 -5.72 1.01
C ARG A 6 20.87 -4.93 0.19
N SER A 7 21.90 -5.61 -0.27
CA SER A 7 22.81 -5.01 -1.27
C SER A 7 22.05 -4.73 -2.57
N ILE A 8 22.27 -3.56 -3.18
CA ILE A 8 21.70 -3.17 -4.48
C ILE A 8 22.00 -4.24 -5.56
N PHE A 9 23.13 -4.94 -5.45
CA PHE A 9 23.53 -6.01 -6.37
C PHE A 9 22.65 -7.27 -6.27
N ASN A 10 21.91 -7.46 -5.16
CA ASN A 10 21.01 -8.60 -4.97
C ASN A 10 19.57 -8.31 -5.40
N LEU A 11 19.32 -7.16 -6.02
CA LEU A 11 18.01 -6.81 -6.55
C LEU A 11 17.75 -7.57 -7.85
N ASN A 12 16.51 -7.99 -8.04
CA ASN A 12 16.10 -8.55 -9.30
C ASN A 12 15.79 -7.44 -10.31
N TRP A 13 16.81 -7.04 -11.06
CA TRP A 13 16.76 -5.95 -12.04
C TRP A 13 15.71 -6.16 -13.13
N ILE A 14 15.35 -7.41 -13.42
CA ILE A 14 14.31 -7.73 -14.42
C ILE A 14 12.97 -7.13 -14.00
N TYR A 15 12.57 -7.30 -12.71
CA TYR A 15 11.33 -6.69 -12.22
C TYR A 15 11.35 -5.17 -12.25
N ILE A 16 12.48 -4.56 -11.89
CA ILE A 16 12.63 -3.10 -11.96
C ILE A 16 12.48 -2.62 -13.39
N PHE A 17 13.10 -3.31 -14.34
CA PHE A 17 13.02 -2.97 -15.77
C PHE A 17 11.59 -3.11 -16.30
N ILE A 18 10.87 -4.18 -15.93
CA ILE A 18 9.47 -4.37 -16.30
C ILE A 18 8.59 -3.23 -15.74
N LEU A 19 8.79 -2.85 -14.47
CA LEU A 19 8.06 -1.72 -13.87
C LEU A 19 8.32 -0.40 -14.59
N LEU A 20 9.55 -0.14 -15.01
CA LEU A 20 9.89 1.03 -15.80
C LEU A 20 9.22 1.01 -17.19
N ILE A 21 9.17 -0.14 -17.86
CA ILE A 21 8.45 -0.29 -19.13
C ILE A 21 6.96 0.03 -18.94
N ILE A 22 6.32 -0.54 -17.92
CA ILE A 22 4.91 -0.28 -17.62
C ILE A 22 4.67 1.20 -17.34
N PHE A 23 5.56 1.84 -16.57
CA PHE A 23 5.48 3.28 -16.32
C PHE A 23 5.53 4.09 -17.61
N TRP A 24 6.49 3.83 -18.50
CA TRP A 24 6.61 4.56 -19.76
C TRP A 24 5.46 4.31 -20.72
N ILE A 25 4.89 3.10 -20.75
CA ILE A 25 3.66 2.84 -21.50
C ILE A 25 2.51 3.70 -20.96
N GLY A 26 2.40 3.84 -19.63
CA GLY A 26 1.43 4.73 -18.99
C GLY A 26 1.61 6.19 -19.37
N GLU A 27 2.86 6.70 -19.39
CA GLU A 27 3.18 8.07 -19.82
C GLU A 27 2.77 8.34 -21.27
N ILE A 28 3.10 7.41 -22.18
CA ILE A 28 2.72 7.52 -23.59
C ILE A 28 1.20 7.55 -23.77
N ASN A 29 0.47 6.72 -23.01
CA ASN A 29 -0.98 6.71 -23.03
C ASN A 29 -1.59 8.03 -22.53
N LEU A 30 -1.04 8.60 -21.44
CA LEU A 30 -1.49 9.91 -20.94
C LEU A 30 -1.23 11.02 -21.93
N TYR A 31 -0.05 11.04 -22.54
CA TYR A 31 0.30 11.99 -23.58
C TYR A 31 -0.66 11.90 -24.78
N SER A 32 -0.96 10.68 -25.23
CA SER A 32 -1.89 10.44 -26.33
C SER A 32 -3.33 10.87 -25.98
N ALA A 33 -3.80 10.53 -24.77
CA ALA A 33 -5.12 10.90 -24.27
C ALA A 33 -5.29 12.43 -24.10
N ALA A 34 -4.17 13.14 -23.84
CA ALA A 34 -4.12 14.58 -23.77
C ALA A 34 -4.05 15.30 -25.13
N GLY A 35 -4.18 14.55 -26.24
CA GLY A 35 -4.08 15.12 -27.58
C GLY A 35 -2.67 15.60 -27.96
N GLY A 36 -1.63 14.99 -27.38
CA GLY A 36 -0.23 15.34 -27.63
C GLY A 36 0.32 16.42 -26.68
N SER A 37 -0.37 16.71 -25.56
CA SER A 37 0.12 17.59 -24.50
C SER A 37 0.69 16.80 -23.34
N LEU A 38 1.81 17.24 -22.77
CA LEU A 38 2.34 16.67 -21.53
C LEU A 38 1.55 17.17 -20.31
N ASP A 39 1.06 18.40 -20.36
CA ASP A 39 0.32 19.01 -19.25
C ASP A 39 -1.18 18.79 -19.36
N PRO A 40 -1.87 18.63 -18.23
CA PRO A 40 -1.35 18.51 -16.86
C PRO A 40 -1.09 17.07 -16.41
N TRP A 41 -1.42 16.06 -17.20
CA TRP A 41 -1.51 14.68 -16.72
C TRP A 41 -0.17 13.94 -16.71
N ALA A 42 0.53 13.88 -17.83
CA ALA A 42 1.83 13.19 -17.93
C ALA A 42 2.89 13.88 -17.08
N SER A 43 2.96 15.22 -17.11
CA SER A 43 3.89 15.99 -16.27
C SER A 43 3.66 15.74 -14.77
N ASN A 44 2.41 15.72 -14.31
CA ASN A 44 2.08 15.41 -12.93
C ASN A 44 2.41 13.96 -12.54
N GLN A 45 2.23 12.99 -13.44
CA GLN A 45 2.61 11.60 -13.20
C GLN A 45 4.13 11.46 -13.09
N LEU A 46 4.89 12.08 -13.99
CA LEU A 46 6.34 12.06 -13.96
C LEU A 46 6.90 12.68 -12.68
N ILE A 47 6.37 13.83 -12.25
CA ILE A 47 6.77 14.50 -10.99
C ILE A 47 6.51 13.57 -9.80
N ARG A 48 5.35 12.92 -9.73
CA ARG A 48 5.03 11.96 -8.67
C ARG A 48 5.96 10.76 -8.69
N PHE A 49 6.24 10.22 -9.87
CA PHE A 49 7.18 9.11 -10.02
C PHE A 49 8.56 9.46 -9.49
N LEU A 50 9.11 10.60 -9.91
CA LEU A 50 10.42 11.06 -9.46
C LEU A 50 10.45 11.34 -7.95
N PHE A 51 9.35 11.87 -7.39
CA PHE A 51 9.23 12.13 -5.96
C PHE A 51 9.21 10.84 -5.13
N PHE A 52 8.50 9.79 -5.60
CA PHE A 52 8.40 8.52 -4.87
C PHE A 52 9.51 7.53 -5.20
N LEU A 53 10.32 7.76 -6.24
CA LEU A 53 11.42 6.87 -6.62
C LEU A 53 12.45 6.65 -5.49
N PRO A 54 12.91 7.67 -4.74
CA PRO A 54 13.80 7.46 -3.61
C PRO A 54 13.18 6.60 -2.50
N LEU A 55 11.87 6.79 -2.22
CA LEU A 55 11.15 5.98 -1.25
C LEU A 55 11.04 4.52 -1.72
N PHE A 56 10.76 4.29 -2.99
CA PHE A 56 10.73 2.96 -3.59
C PHE A 56 12.09 2.27 -3.45
N LEU A 57 13.19 2.95 -3.77
CA LEU A 57 14.54 2.40 -3.63
C LEU A 57 14.89 2.09 -2.18
N LEU A 58 14.44 2.92 -1.23
CA LEU A 58 14.62 2.67 0.19
C LEU A 58 13.87 1.41 0.62
N VAL A 59 12.60 1.28 0.26
CA VAL A 59 11.76 0.14 0.67
C VAL A 59 12.29 -1.18 0.12
N ILE A 60 12.72 -1.21 -1.13
CA ILE A 60 13.22 -2.46 -1.74
C ILE A 60 14.57 -2.93 -1.16
N MET A 61 15.31 -2.02 -0.52
CA MET A 61 16.55 -2.35 0.21
C MET A 61 16.29 -2.88 1.62
N LEU A 62 15.08 -2.73 2.17
CA LEU A 62 14.75 -3.24 3.49
C LEU A 62 14.67 -4.77 3.48
N GLU A 63 15.20 -5.39 4.51
CA GLU A 63 15.03 -6.83 4.73
C GLU A 63 13.60 -7.15 5.17
N PRO A 64 13.00 -8.27 4.73
CA PRO A 64 11.69 -8.70 5.18
C PRO A 64 11.53 -8.77 6.70
N LYS A 65 12.61 -9.12 7.40
CA LYS A 65 12.65 -9.17 8.86
C LYS A 65 12.40 -7.79 9.50
N PHE A 66 12.96 -6.73 8.91
CA PHE A 66 12.71 -5.36 9.35
C PHE A 66 11.23 -5.01 9.18
N ILE A 67 10.66 -5.30 8.01
CA ILE A 67 9.25 -5.06 7.72
C ILE A 67 8.35 -5.81 8.71
N PHE A 68 8.66 -7.06 9.02
CA PHE A 68 7.91 -7.87 9.99
C PHE A 68 7.96 -7.29 11.40
N ASN A 69 9.08 -6.72 11.83
CA ASN A 69 9.19 -6.12 13.16
C ASN A 69 8.22 -4.95 13.35
N PHE A 70 7.94 -4.19 12.29
CA PHE A 70 7.05 -3.04 12.32
C PHE A 70 5.62 -3.33 11.86
N ALA A 71 5.27 -4.57 11.55
CA ALA A 71 3.97 -4.94 11.00
C ALA A 71 2.78 -4.46 11.84
N GLU A 72 2.82 -4.67 13.18
CA GLU A 72 1.74 -4.27 14.07
C GLU A 72 1.63 -2.75 14.19
N ILE A 73 2.79 -2.06 14.27
CA ILE A 73 2.83 -0.59 14.33
C ILE A 73 2.26 -0.01 13.04
N PHE A 74 2.66 -0.55 11.90
CA PHE A 74 2.14 -0.12 10.59
C PHE A 74 0.63 -0.35 10.46
N LEU A 75 0.14 -1.50 10.93
CA LEU A 75 -1.30 -1.82 10.95
C LEU A 75 -2.07 -0.79 11.81
N ILE A 76 -1.57 -0.47 13.00
CA ILE A 76 -2.20 0.52 13.90
C ILE A 76 -2.19 1.91 13.27
N LEU A 77 -1.10 2.33 12.64
CA LEU A 77 -1.00 3.62 11.96
C LEU A 77 -2.02 3.72 10.80
N VAL A 78 -2.17 2.66 10.03
CA VAL A 78 -3.17 2.60 8.95
C VAL A 78 -4.60 2.64 9.51
N LEU A 79 -4.86 1.95 10.62
CA LEU A 79 -6.16 2.00 11.32
C LEU A 79 -6.51 3.43 11.76
N ILE A 80 -5.56 4.11 12.41
CA ILE A 80 -5.71 5.51 12.80
C ILE A 80 -5.94 6.39 11.56
N GLY A 81 -5.20 6.16 10.49
CA GLY A 81 -5.35 6.87 9.22
C GLY A 81 -6.75 6.68 8.61
N LEU A 82 -7.31 5.47 8.62
CA LEU A 82 -8.68 5.21 8.15
C LEU A 82 -9.73 5.96 8.98
N ILE A 83 -9.59 5.94 10.31
CA ILE A 83 -10.49 6.67 11.20
C ILE A 83 -10.36 8.19 10.96
N THR A 84 -9.14 8.68 10.80
CA THR A 84 -8.89 10.09 10.46
C THR A 84 -9.51 10.46 9.11
N THR A 85 -9.44 9.58 8.12
CA THR A 85 -10.09 9.79 6.81
C THR A 85 -11.60 9.86 6.93
N LEU A 86 -12.24 9.05 7.78
CA LEU A 86 -13.69 9.12 8.02
C LEU A 86 -14.13 10.43 8.62
N ILE A 87 -13.31 11.03 9.50
CA ILE A 87 -13.67 12.27 10.24
C ILE A 87 -13.29 13.52 9.45
N PHE A 88 -12.10 13.55 8.85
CA PHE A 88 -11.49 14.72 8.23
C PHE A 88 -11.22 14.57 6.74
N GLY A 89 -11.64 13.43 6.14
CA GLY A 89 -11.35 13.15 4.74
C GLY A 89 -12.00 14.13 3.78
N TYR A 90 -11.35 14.33 2.64
CA TYR A 90 -11.89 15.12 1.54
C TYR A 90 -12.88 14.29 0.72
N THR A 91 -14.06 14.87 0.50
CA THR A 91 -15.10 14.24 -0.31
C THR A 91 -14.85 14.55 -1.79
N GLY A 92 -14.43 13.53 -2.53
CA GLY A 92 -14.29 13.61 -3.99
C GLY A 92 -15.22 12.59 -4.66
N MET A 93 -15.95 12.98 -5.69
CA MET A 93 -16.87 12.11 -6.43
C MET A 93 -17.87 11.35 -5.53
N GLY A 94 -18.37 11.99 -4.47
CA GLY A 94 -19.37 11.41 -3.56
C GLY A 94 -18.82 10.45 -2.51
N ALA A 95 -17.49 10.32 -2.35
CA ALA A 95 -16.89 9.47 -1.35
C ALA A 95 -15.77 10.18 -0.59
N THR A 96 -15.71 9.95 0.73
CA THR A 96 -14.71 10.52 1.64
C THR A 96 -13.56 9.54 1.82
N ARG A 97 -12.63 9.50 0.86
CA ARG A 97 -11.56 8.48 0.78
C ARG A 97 -10.15 9.05 0.84
N TRP A 98 -10.03 10.37 0.73
CA TRP A 98 -8.75 11.02 0.50
C TRP A 98 -8.36 11.93 1.65
N ILE A 99 -7.10 11.87 2.05
CA ILE A 99 -6.47 12.89 2.89
C ILE A 99 -5.57 13.73 1.99
N ARG A 100 -5.73 15.05 2.03
CA ARG A 100 -4.87 15.96 1.29
C ARG A 100 -3.69 16.37 2.15
N ILE A 101 -2.48 15.96 1.73
CA ILE A 101 -1.23 16.28 2.42
C ILE A 101 -0.30 16.95 1.41
N ALA A 102 0.13 18.18 1.69
CA ALA A 102 1.07 18.94 0.85
C ALA A 102 0.72 18.96 -0.66
N GLY A 103 -0.58 19.03 -0.99
CA GLY A 103 -1.05 19.03 -2.38
C GLY A 103 -1.25 17.64 -3.00
N PHE A 104 -0.87 16.57 -2.32
CA PHE A 104 -1.12 15.19 -2.75
C PHE A 104 -2.39 14.64 -2.12
N ASN A 105 -3.18 13.92 -2.91
CA ASN A 105 -4.32 13.16 -2.40
C ASN A 105 -3.82 11.75 -2.02
N LEU A 106 -3.79 11.46 -0.74
CA LEU A 106 -3.40 10.16 -0.20
C LEU A 106 -4.66 9.35 0.10
N GLN A 107 -4.75 8.14 -0.41
CA GLN A 107 -5.81 7.19 -0.10
C GLN A 107 -5.30 6.16 0.92
N VAL A 108 -5.78 6.25 2.14
CA VAL A 108 -5.30 5.38 3.24
C VAL A 108 -5.71 3.92 3.03
N SER A 109 -6.84 3.66 2.38
CA SER A 109 -7.31 2.30 2.07
C SER A 109 -6.33 1.51 1.18
N GLU A 110 -5.49 2.17 0.37
CA GLU A 110 -4.42 1.49 -0.38
C GLU A 110 -3.35 0.89 0.53
N PHE A 111 -2.99 1.60 1.60
CA PHE A 111 -2.03 1.10 2.59
C PHE A 111 -2.61 -0.02 3.44
N THR A 112 -3.94 -0.11 3.57
CA THR A 112 -4.64 -1.16 4.31
C THR A 112 -4.32 -2.54 3.75
N LYS A 113 -4.34 -2.69 2.44
CA LYS A 113 -4.01 -3.96 1.77
C LYS A 113 -2.62 -4.45 2.13
N ILE A 114 -1.64 -3.54 2.06
CA ILE A 114 -0.25 -3.84 2.38
C ILE A 114 -0.08 -4.18 3.87
N ALA A 115 -0.67 -3.38 4.76
CA ALA A 115 -0.59 -3.57 6.19
C ALA A 115 -1.19 -4.91 6.64
N LEU A 116 -2.35 -5.28 6.09
CA LEU A 116 -2.99 -6.56 6.37
C LEU A 116 -2.15 -7.74 5.88
N VAL A 117 -1.64 -7.70 4.65
CA VAL A 117 -0.79 -8.78 4.11
C VAL A 117 0.46 -8.98 4.98
N ILE A 118 1.14 -7.90 5.38
CA ILE A 118 2.33 -8.00 6.23
C ILE A 118 1.96 -8.53 7.63
N PHE A 119 0.87 -8.06 8.21
CA PHE A 119 0.37 -8.53 9.51
C PHE A 119 0.02 -10.01 9.46
N MET A 120 -0.76 -10.46 8.46
CA MET A 120 -1.12 -11.86 8.24
C MET A 120 0.10 -12.76 8.07
N ALA A 121 1.04 -12.33 7.22
CA ALA A 121 2.28 -13.05 6.99
C ALA A 121 3.06 -13.26 8.29
N LYS A 122 3.21 -12.21 9.10
CA LYS A 122 3.88 -12.28 10.40
C LYS A 122 3.13 -13.17 11.38
N TYR A 123 1.81 -13.02 11.45
CA TYR A 123 0.96 -13.78 12.36
C TYR A 123 1.05 -15.28 12.08
N PHE A 124 0.82 -15.70 10.84
CA PHE A 124 0.86 -17.11 10.47
C PHE A 124 2.29 -17.68 10.49
N HIS A 125 3.30 -16.88 10.20
CA HIS A 125 4.70 -17.30 10.36
C HIS A 125 5.01 -17.71 11.81
N LYS A 126 4.55 -16.93 12.78
CA LYS A 126 4.70 -17.27 14.20
C LYS A 126 3.94 -18.55 14.59
N LEU A 127 2.73 -18.75 14.06
CA LEU A 127 1.93 -19.94 14.33
C LEU A 127 2.53 -21.22 13.76
N ASN A 128 3.12 -21.18 12.57
CA ASN A 128 3.77 -22.35 11.97
C ASN A 128 4.95 -22.87 12.82
N ALA A 129 5.61 -22.00 13.58
CA ALA A 129 6.65 -22.40 14.52
C ALA A 129 6.09 -23.25 15.70
N GLU A 130 4.81 -23.14 16.01
CA GLU A 130 4.12 -23.84 17.13
C GLU A 130 3.46 -25.19 16.72
N LYS A 131 3.65 -25.65 15.49
CA LYS A 131 3.17 -26.96 14.94
C LYS A 131 1.67 -27.25 15.02
N THR A 132 0.82 -26.35 15.50
CA THR A 132 -0.63 -26.59 15.62
C THR A 132 -1.42 -25.34 15.20
N ILE A 133 -1.88 -25.32 13.95
CA ILE A 133 -2.80 -24.29 13.48
C ILE A 133 -4.22 -24.78 13.77
N GLY A 134 -4.78 -24.41 14.93
CA GLY A 134 -6.18 -24.66 15.24
C GLY A 134 -7.08 -23.57 14.66
N LEU A 135 -8.32 -23.89 14.29
CA LEU A 135 -9.32 -22.92 13.78
C LEU A 135 -9.45 -21.67 14.67
N PHE A 136 -9.35 -21.84 15.98
CA PHE A 136 -9.39 -20.73 16.94
C PHE A 136 -8.28 -19.69 16.75
N LYS A 137 -7.11 -20.11 16.28
CA LYS A 137 -5.98 -19.22 16.03
C LYS A 137 -6.19 -18.35 14.77
N SER A 138 -7.10 -18.72 13.88
CA SER A 138 -7.45 -17.92 12.69
C SER A 138 -8.52 -16.85 12.97
N ILE A 139 -9.14 -16.87 14.14
CA ILE A 139 -10.20 -15.91 14.51
C ILE A 139 -9.65 -14.48 14.60
N LEU A 140 -8.49 -14.28 15.21
CA LEU A 140 -7.91 -12.94 15.36
C LEU A 140 -7.62 -12.27 14.01
N PRO A 141 -6.92 -12.90 13.05
CA PRO A 141 -6.75 -12.35 11.70
C PRO A 141 -8.06 -12.03 11.01
N LEU A 142 -9.06 -12.91 11.14
CA LEU A 142 -10.38 -12.70 10.55
C LEU A 142 -11.08 -11.46 11.15
N ILE A 143 -11.07 -11.31 12.47
CA ILE A 143 -11.65 -10.13 13.15
C ILE A 143 -10.95 -8.86 12.65
N VAL A 144 -9.62 -8.87 12.58
CA VAL A 144 -8.84 -7.73 12.07
C VAL A 144 -9.26 -7.39 10.64
N SER A 145 -9.34 -8.38 9.74
CA SER A 145 -9.78 -8.15 8.35
C SER A 145 -11.19 -7.58 8.27
N VAL A 146 -12.12 -8.09 9.08
CA VAL A 146 -13.50 -7.60 9.11
C VAL A 146 -13.57 -6.16 9.60
N ILE A 147 -12.79 -5.77 10.62
CA ILE A 147 -12.72 -4.38 11.09
C ILE A 147 -12.28 -3.44 9.95
N PHE A 148 -11.20 -3.78 9.27
CA PHE A 148 -10.70 -2.97 8.16
C PHE A 148 -11.67 -2.95 6.97
N PHE A 149 -12.29 -4.08 6.65
CA PHE A 149 -13.34 -4.17 5.64
C PHE A 149 -14.48 -3.19 5.94
N VAL A 150 -15.03 -3.21 7.15
CA VAL A 150 -16.14 -2.34 7.55
C VAL A 150 -15.74 -0.87 7.45
N LEU A 151 -14.56 -0.50 7.95
CA LEU A 151 -14.08 0.89 7.89
C LEU A 151 -13.93 1.39 6.45
N VAL A 152 -13.42 0.55 5.54
CA VAL A 152 -13.25 0.90 4.11
C VAL A 152 -14.59 0.91 3.38
N ALA A 153 -15.51 -0.01 3.71
CA ALA A 153 -16.85 -0.05 3.13
C ALA A 153 -17.68 1.19 3.50
N ILE A 154 -17.55 1.70 4.72
CA ILE A 154 -18.21 2.95 5.16
C ILE A 154 -17.67 4.18 4.38
N GLN A 155 -16.44 4.13 3.84
CA GLN A 155 -15.85 5.18 2.99
C GLN A 155 -16.32 5.12 1.53
N PRO A 156 -17.44 4.52 1.17
CA PRO A 156 -17.96 3.94 -0.08
C PRO A 156 -16.85 3.44 -1.05
N ASP A 157 -15.85 2.71 -0.55
CA ASP A 157 -14.77 2.12 -1.35
C ASP A 157 -14.95 0.59 -1.46
N LEU A 158 -16.05 0.19 -2.14
CA LEU A 158 -16.43 -1.23 -2.27
C LEU A 158 -15.36 -2.07 -2.97
N GLY A 159 -14.67 -1.51 -3.98
CA GLY A 159 -13.60 -2.23 -4.67
C GLY A 159 -12.48 -2.66 -3.74
N THR A 160 -11.95 -1.72 -2.96
CA THR A 160 -10.90 -2.03 -1.97
C THR A 160 -11.43 -2.89 -0.83
N ALA A 161 -12.68 -2.66 -0.36
CA ALA A 161 -13.29 -3.46 0.68
C ALA A 161 -13.39 -4.95 0.30
N VAL A 162 -13.83 -5.27 -0.92
CA VAL A 162 -13.90 -6.66 -1.40
C VAL A 162 -12.51 -7.31 -1.44
N ILE A 163 -11.48 -6.59 -1.90
CA ILE A 163 -10.10 -7.12 -1.94
C ILE A 163 -9.56 -7.42 -0.52
N ILE A 164 -10.01 -6.70 0.50
CA ILE A 164 -9.58 -6.93 1.90
C ILE A 164 -10.13 -8.26 2.44
N LEU A 165 -11.29 -8.72 1.97
CA LEU A 165 -11.89 -9.99 2.40
C LEU A 165 -11.48 -11.19 1.52
N ALA A 166 -10.94 -10.96 0.33
CA ALA A 166 -10.50 -12.01 -0.59
C ALA A 166 -9.16 -12.61 -0.17
#